data_ce2cb96483e25023b4ad245ff4e3e5f1
#
_entry.id   ce2cb96483e25023b4ad245ff4e3e5f1
#
_cell.length_a   1.000
_cell.length_b   1.000
_cell.length_c   1.000
_cell.angle_alpha   90.00
_cell.angle_beta   90.00
_cell.angle_gamma   90.00
#
_symmetry.space_group_name_H-M   'P 1'
#
loop_
_entity.id
_entity.type
_entity.pdbx_description
1 polymer ?
#
loop_
_entity_poly.entity_id
_entity_poly.type
_entity_poly.pdbx_seq_one_letter_code
_entity_poly.pdbx_strand_id
1 'polypeptide(L)'
;IQGSKYIDLRLECMKQLEKIGYNGFIIANGDALLTNPRELVEVVTSLKKESKKSSYFIFSFAELSFMPILTYMGIDGFLADSANYYSHLNVLQTPTKAYDLNTYPIYDDITQKELEEKNIENMEFTIKEIHAHMKNNSLRNLVEERSGTTPQNISTLKILDKTQMDYLLEYTKLF
;
A
#
# COMPACT_ATOMS: atom_id res chain seq x y z
N ILE A 1 -2.68 13.67 -3.96
CA ILE A 1 -3.10 14.31 -2.68
C ILE A 1 -1.86 14.57 -1.85
N GLN A 2 -1.62 15.84 -1.55
CA GLN A 2 -0.53 16.32 -0.72
C GLN A 2 -1.07 16.88 0.60
N GLY A 3 -0.21 17.07 1.60
CA GLY A 3 -0.59 17.61 2.92
C GLY A 3 0.32 17.13 4.06
N SER A 4 1.44 16.45 3.71
CA SER A 4 2.37 15.88 4.70
C SER A 4 1.62 15.00 5.72
N LYS A 5 1.88 15.17 7.01
CA LYS A 5 1.19 14.48 8.12
C LYS A 5 -0.18 15.09 8.48
N TYR A 6 -0.56 16.22 7.90
CA TYR A 6 -1.78 16.96 8.25
C TYR A 6 -2.97 16.44 7.44
N ILE A 7 -3.87 15.76 8.10
CA ILE A 7 -5.04 15.13 7.47
C ILE A 7 -6.01 16.15 6.91
N ASP A 8 -6.26 17.23 7.62
CA ASP A 8 -7.07 18.34 7.19
C ASP A 8 -6.63 18.92 5.83
N LEU A 9 -5.31 19.10 5.65
CA LEU A 9 -4.75 19.57 4.38
C LEU A 9 -4.89 18.53 3.26
N ARG A 10 -4.74 17.24 3.58
CA ARG A 10 -4.96 16.16 2.59
C ARG A 10 -6.42 16.08 2.16
N LEU A 11 -7.35 16.19 3.10
CA LEU A 11 -8.79 16.21 2.83
C LEU A 11 -9.19 17.45 2.02
N GLU A 12 -8.66 18.62 2.36
CA GLU A 12 -8.89 19.83 1.59
C GLU A 12 -8.37 19.70 0.16
N CYS A 13 -7.14 19.23 -0.02
CA CYS A 13 -6.56 18.96 -1.34
C CYS A 13 -7.47 18.04 -2.17
N MET A 14 -7.92 16.92 -1.59
CA MET A 14 -8.83 15.99 -2.26
C MET A 14 -10.16 16.67 -2.65
N LYS A 15 -10.79 17.37 -1.71
CA LYS A 15 -12.08 18.05 -1.95
C LYS A 15 -11.98 19.14 -3.02
N GLN A 16 -10.85 19.84 -3.10
CA GLN A 16 -10.61 20.82 -4.17
C GLN A 16 -10.46 20.13 -5.53
N LEU A 17 -9.72 19.03 -5.60
CA LEU A 17 -9.58 18.25 -6.83
C LEU A 17 -10.93 17.65 -7.28
N GLU A 18 -11.74 17.16 -6.35
CA GLU A 18 -13.08 16.67 -6.66
C GLU A 18 -14.01 17.73 -7.21
N LYS A 19 -13.89 19.00 -6.76
CA LYS A 19 -14.68 20.14 -7.26
C LYS A 19 -14.37 20.46 -8.73
N ILE A 20 -13.13 20.25 -9.16
CA ILE A 20 -12.72 20.47 -10.56
C ILE A 20 -12.86 19.22 -11.43
N GLY A 21 -13.43 18.13 -10.88
CA GLY A 21 -13.85 16.96 -11.64
C GLY A 21 -12.93 15.76 -11.60
N TYR A 22 -11.86 15.79 -10.81
CA TYR A 22 -11.01 14.60 -10.61
C TYR A 22 -11.69 13.58 -9.69
N ASN A 23 -11.53 12.30 -10.02
CA ASN A 23 -11.98 11.17 -9.21
C ASN A 23 -10.87 10.12 -8.97
N GLY A 24 -9.70 10.30 -9.57
CA GLY A 24 -8.51 9.46 -9.36
C GLY A 24 -7.43 10.24 -8.62
N PHE A 25 -6.90 9.67 -7.56
CA PHE A 25 -5.99 10.35 -6.65
C PHE A 25 -4.76 9.51 -6.35
N ILE A 26 -3.57 10.11 -6.47
CA ILE A 26 -2.33 9.52 -5.98
C ILE A 26 -2.08 10.06 -4.57
N ILE A 27 -1.90 9.19 -3.59
CA ILE A 27 -1.49 9.55 -2.23
C ILE A 27 0.03 9.77 -2.25
N ALA A 28 0.45 11.01 -2.03
CA ALA A 28 1.86 11.37 -2.01
C ALA A 28 2.56 10.91 -0.72
N ASN A 29 3.88 10.71 -0.79
CA ASN A 29 4.75 10.29 0.30
C ASN A 29 4.37 8.92 0.87
N GLY A 30 4.07 7.96 0.01
CA GLY A 30 3.70 6.60 0.41
C GLY A 30 4.80 5.91 1.22
N ASP A 31 6.05 6.03 0.82
CA ASP A 31 7.22 5.51 1.52
C ASP A 31 7.30 6.00 2.97
N ALA A 32 7.14 7.31 3.19
CA ALA A 32 7.12 7.88 4.54
C ALA A 32 5.93 7.39 5.39
N LEU A 33 4.76 7.22 4.77
CA LEU A 33 3.58 6.69 5.46
C LEU A 33 3.78 5.25 5.93
N LEU A 34 4.46 4.40 5.16
CA LEU A 34 4.74 3.01 5.54
C LEU A 34 5.61 2.89 6.81
N THR A 35 6.41 3.90 7.11
CA THR A 35 7.22 3.93 8.34
C THR A 35 6.44 4.32 9.59
N ASN A 36 5.23 4.90 9.43
CA ASN A 36 4.37 5.34 10.52
C ASN A 36 2.97 4.69 10.43
N PRO A 37 2.77 3.50 11.02
CA PRO A 37 1.52 2.75 10.91
C PRO A 37 0.27 3.52 11.35
N ARG A 38 0.38 4.39 12.35
CA ARG A 38 -0.77 5.19 12.83
C ARG A 38 -1.18 6.24 11.81
N GLU A 39 -0.22 6.98 11.28
CA GLU A 39 -0.46 7.99 10.26
C GLU A 39 -0.97 7.35 8.97
N LEU A 40 -0.41 6.22 8.55
CA LEU A 40 -0.87 5.46 7.40
C LEU A 40 -2.35 5.09 7.50
N VAL A 41 -2.75 4.45 8.62
CA VAL A 41 -4.14 4.04 8.84
C VAL A 41 -5.06 5.27 8.83
N GLU A 42 -4.71 6.32 9.55
CA GLU A 42 -5.52 7.51 9.68
C GLU A 42 -5.69 8.24 8.33
N VAL A 43 -4.61 8.43 7.58
CA VAL A 43 -4.65 9.07 6.25
C VAL A 43 -5.53 8.29 5.27
N VAL A 44 -5.27 6.99 5.10
CA VAL A 44 -5.98 6.19 4.10
C VAL A 44 -7.46 6.09 4.44
N THR A 45 -7.82 5.77 5.69
CA THR A 45 -9.23 5.61 6.07
C THR A 45 -9.99 6.94 6.07
N SER A 46 -9.36 8.05 6.45
CA SER A 46 -9.99 9.37 6.41
C SER A 46 -10.26 9.83 4.97
N LEU A 47 -9.30 9.65 4.06
CA LEU A 47 -9.49 9.96 2.65
C LEU A 47 -10.62 9.12 2.04
N LYS A 48 -10.66 7.82 2.34
CA LYS A 48 -11.71 6.93 1.81
C LYS A 48 -13.10 7.27 2.36
N LYS A 49 -13.22 7.57 3.64
CA LYS A 49 -14.51 7.98 4.28
C LYS A 49 -15.06 9.27 3.69
N GLU A 50 -14.22 10.25 3.44
CA GLU A 50 -14.60 11.59 3.02
C GLU A 50 -14.70 11.76 1.50
N SER A 51 -14.24 10.78 0.72
CA SER A 51 -14.27 10.81 -0.75
C SER A 51 -15.62 10.42 -1.31
N LYS A 52 -15.87 10.83 -2.56
CA LYS A 52 -17.03 10.32 -3.33
C LYS A 52 -16.90 8.81 -3.56
N LYS A 53 -18.03 8.11 -3.65
CA LYS A 53 -18.07 6.65 -3.94
C LYS A 53 -17.40 6.26 -5.25
N SER A 54 -17.32 7.19 -6.21
CA SER A 54 -16.64 6.99 -7.50
C SER A 54 -15.14 7.29 -7.46
N SER A 55 -14.62 7.74 -6.32
CA SER A 55 -13.20 8.06 -6.18
C SER A 55 -12.37 6.80 -5.99
N TYR A 56 -11.21 6.77 -6.66
CA TYR A 56 -10.22 5.70 -6.52
C TYR A 56 -8.86 6.25 -6.12
N PHE A 57 -8.11 5.47 -5.36
CA PHE A 57 -6.85 5.87 -4.76
C PHE A 57 -5.69 4.98 -5.23
N ILE A 58 -4.62 5.62 -5.67
CA ILE A 58 -3.36 4.98 -6.03
C ILE A 58 -2.34 5.31 -4.94
N PHE A 59 -1.65 4.30 -4.45
CA PHE A 59 -0.58 4.47 -3.47
C PHE A 59 0.77 4.54 -4.17
N SER A 60 1.57 5.54 -3.80
CA SER A 60 2.93 5.70 -4.33
C SER A 60 3.94 4.85 -3.53
N PHE A 61 4.88 4.22 -4.22
CA PHE A 61 6.05 3.55 -3.62
C PHE A 61 5.73 2.53 -2.52
N ALA A 62 4.78 1.60 -2.78
CA ALA A 62 4.43 0.54 -1.85
C ALA A 62 5.45 -0.61 -1.89
N GLU A 63 5.90 -1.06 -0.72
CA GLU A 63 6.50 -2.39 -0.61
C GLU A 63 5.45 -3.47 -0.87
N LEU A 64 5.83 -4.55 -1.55
CA LEU A 64 4.88 -5.60 -1.96
C LEU A 64 4.20 -6.27 -0.76
N SER A 65 4.90 -6.43 0.35
CA SER A 65 4.34 -6.99 1.58
C SER A 65 3.21 -6.14 2.21
N PHE A 66 3.18 -4.83 1.90
CA PHE A 66 2.12 -3.92 2.33
C PHE A 66 0.93 -3.84 1.38
N MET A 67 1.06 -4.27 0.14
CA MET A 67 -0.02 -4.14 -0.85
C MET A 67 -1.33 -4.81 -0.41
N PRO A 68 -1.34 -6.00 0.23
CA PRO A 68 -2.58 -6.61 0.72
C PRO A 68 -3.32 -5.75 1.75
N ILE A 69 -2.62 -5.22 2.76
CA ILE A 69 -3.26 -4.40 3.79
C ILE A 69 -3.68 -3.03 3.25
N LEU A 70 -2.91 -2.43 2.33
CA LEU A 70 -3.30 -1.20 1.64
C LEU A 70 -4.57 -1.39 0.81
N THR A 71 -4.66 -2.49 0.05
CA THR A 71 -5.89 -2.85 -0.69
C THR A 71 -7.05 -3.09 0.26
N TYR A 72 -6.82 -3.76 1.38
CA TYR A 72 -7.83 -4.00 2.42
C TYR A 72 -8.33 -2.69 3.05
N MET A 73 -7.49 -1.67 3.17
CA MET A 73 -7.87 -0.32 3.59
C MET A 73 -8.54 0.51 2.48
N GLY A 74 -8.68 -0.01 1.27
CA GLY A 74 -9.38 0.67 0.17
C GLY A 74 -8.48 1.39 -0.83
N ILE A 75 -7.20 1.06 -0.90
CA ILE A 75 -6.34 1.47 -2.01
C ILE A 75 -6.68 0.63 -3.24
N ASP A 76 -6.90 1.30 -4.36
CA ASP A 76 -7.40 0.70 -5.60
C ASP A 76 -6.28 0.36 -6.59
N GLY A 77 -5.08 0.95 -6.41
CA GLY A 77 -3.95 0.71 -7.31
C GLY A 77 -2.60 1.14 -6.75
N PHE A 78 -1.55 0.73 -7.45
CA PHE A 78 -0.15 1.00 -7.08
C PHE A 78 0.63 1.48 -8.28
N LEU A 79 1.61 2.38 -8.08
CA LEU A 79 2.50 2.82 -9.14
C LEU A 79 3.56 1.76 -9.42
N ALA A 80 3.72 1.38 -10.69
CA ALA A 80 4.77 0.45 -11.11
C ALA A 80 6.18 1.03 -10.93
N ASP A 81 6.31 2.35 -10.90
CA ASP A 81 7.57 3.06 -10.64
C ASP A 81 8.23 2.67 -9.32
N SER A 82 7.48 2.08 -8.37
CA SER A 82 8.06 1.54 -7.15
C SER A 82 9.10 0.45 -7.42
N ALA A 83 8.92 -0.40 -8.43
CA ALA A 83 9.88 -1.45 -8.77
C ALA A 83 11.23 -0.84 -9.23
N ASN A 84 11.17 0.21 -10.06
CA ASN A 84 12.36 0.97 -10.49
C ASN A 84 13.01 1.67 -9.29
N TYR A 85 12.23 2.37 -8.46
CA TYR A 85 12.74 3.05 -7.27
C TYR A 85 13.51 2.11 -6.34
N TYR A 86 12.94 0.95 -6.02
CA TYR A 86 13.60 -0.03 -5.14
C TYR A 86 14.80 -0.71 -5.81
N SER A 87 14.83 -0.88 -7.13
CA SER A 87 16.02 -1.39 -7.84
C SER A 87 17.20 -0.42 -7.75
N HIS A 88 16.95 0.90 -7.81
CA HIS A 88 17.98 1.92 -7.58
C HIS A 88 18.54 1.91 -6.16
N LEU A 89 17.74 1.52 -5.19
CA LEU A 89 18.18 1.34 -3.80
C LEU A 89 18.86 -0.01 -3.54
N ASN A 90 19.07 -0.83 -4.59
CA ASN A 90 19.57 -2.19 -4.50
C ASN A 90 18.70 -3.08 -3.60
N VAL A 91 17.37 -2.93 -3.68
CA VAL A 91 16.40 -3.69 -2.88
C VAL A 91 15.61 -4.64 -3.77
N LEU A 92 15.69 -5.94 -3.45
CA LEU A 92 14.82 -6.96 -3.99
C LEU A 92 13.51 -6.97 -3.21
N GLN A 93 12.40 -6.78 -3.90
CA GLN A 93 11.07 -6.93 -3.32
C GLN A 93 10.52 -8.32 -3.60
N THR A 94 10.02 -8.98 -2.57
CA THR A 94 9.23 -10.20 -2.68
C THR A 94 7.84 -9.98 -2.08
N PRO A 95 6.86 -10.83 -2.36
CA PRO A 95 5.51 -10.67 -1.79
C PRO A 95 5.46 -10.64 -0.25
N THR A 96 6.49 -11.16 0.40
CA THR A 96 6.54 -11.28 1.87
C THR A 96 7.51 -10.32 2.54
N LYS A 97 8.58 -9.90 1.85
CA LYS A 97 9.66 -9.10 2.45
C LYS A 97 10.48 -8.37 1.40
N ALA A 98 11.00 -7.20 1.75
CA ALA A 98 12.04 -6.52 1.01
C ALA A 98 13.44 -6.90 1.55
N TYR A 99 14.41 -7.10 0.64
CA TYR A 99 15.78 -7.44 0.97
C TYR A 99 16.73 -6.37 0.41
N ASP A 100 17.40 -5.66 1.28
CA ASP A 100 18.55 -4.83 0.91
C ASP A 100 19.72 -5.75 0.51
N LEU A 101 20.05 -5.79 -0.77
CA LEU A 101 21.08 -6.68 -1.31
C LEU A 101 22.50 -6.25 -0.90
N ASN A 102 22.69 -5.04 -0.40
CA ASN A 102 23.96 -4.64 0.18
C ASN A 102 24.19 -5.34 1.54
N THR A 103 23.10 -5.61 2.27
CA THR A 103 23.14 -6.32 3.56
C THR A 103 22.97 -7.83 3.41
N TYR A 104 22.12 -8.23 2.44
CA TYR A 104 21.80 -9.65 2.17
C TYR A 104 22.14 -9.96 0.71
N PRO A 105 23.39 -10.36 0.38
CA PRO A 105 23.82 -10.66 -0.98
C PRO A 105 23.23 -12.00 -1.45
N ILE A 106 21.93 -11.97 -1.83
CA ILE A 106 21.21 -13.15 -2.32
C ILE A 106 21.64 -13.49 -3.75
N TYR A 107 22.11 -12.51 -4.51
CA TYR A 107 22.64 -12.64 -5.85
C TYR A 107 24.08 -12.16 -5.89
N ASP A 108 24.98 -12.93 -6.54
CA ASP A 108 26.39 -12.56 -6.65
C ASP A 108 26.61 -11.36 -7.59
N ASP A 109 25.93 -11.32 -8.73
CA ASP A 109 26.06 -10.27 -9.74
C ASP A 109 24.71 -9.99 -10.42
N ILE A 110 23.85 -9.22 -9.76
CA ILE A 110 22.59 -8.77 -10.37
C ILE A 110 22.73 -7.33 -10.85
N THR A 111 22.40 -7.09 -12.11
CA THR A 111 22.32 -5.71 -12.62
C THR A 111 21.06 -5.02 -12.11
N GLN A 112 21.09 -3.67 -12.05
CA GLN A 112 19.92 -2.88 -11.68
C GLN A 112 18.70 -3.21 -12.56
N LYS A 113 18.90 -3.41 -13.86
CA LYS A 113 17.82 -3.73 -14.80
C LYS A 113 17.20 -5.09 -14.50
N GLU A 114 17.99 -6.11 -14.24
CA GLU A 114 17.50 -7.43 -13.85
C GLU A 114 16.76 -7.38 -12.51
N LEU A 115 17.24 -6.58 -11.57
CA LEU A 115 16.56 -6.36 -10.29
C LEU A 115 15.22 -5.66 -10.46
N GLU A 116 15.15 -4.66 -11.34
CA GLU A 116 13.89 -3.99 -11.69
C GLU A 116 12.90 -4.98 -12.31
N GLU A 117 13.34 -5.78 -13.29
CA GLU A 117 12.52 -6.81 -13.93
C GLU A 117 11.97 -7.82 -12.90
N LYS A 118 12.80 -8.30 -11.96
CA LYS A 118 12.37 -9.16 -10.85
C LYS A 118 11.37 -8.50 -9.91
N ASN A 119 11.58 -7.23 -9.59
CA ASN A 119 10.65 -6.47 -8.76
C ASN A 119 9.30 -6.28 -9.46
N ILE A 120 9.27 -6.06 -10.77
CA ILE A 120 8.04 -5.99 -11.57
C ILE A 120 7.32 -7.35 -11.57
N GLU A 121 8.02 -8.45 -11.84
CA GLU A 121 7.44 -9.80 -11.81
C GLU A 121 6.81 -10.13 -10.46
N ASN A 122 7.50 -9.82 -9.37
CA ASN A 122 7.01 -10.03 -8.01
C ASN A 122 5.81 -9.13 -7.69
N MET A 123 5.78 -7.91 -8.20
CA MET A 123 4.64 -6.99 -8.07
C MET A 123 3.42 -7.54 -8.81
N GLU A 124 3.58 -7.97 -10.05
CA GLU A 124 2.50 -8.60 -10.83
C GLU A 124 1.95 -9.86 -10.13
N PHE A 125 2.84 -10.69 -9.59
CA PHE A 125 2.42 -11.86 -8.81
C PHE A 125 1.59 -11.45 -7.59
N THR A 126 2.07 -10.48 -6.81
CA THR A 126 1.36 -9.97 -5.63
C THR A 126 -0.03 -9.42 -5.99
N ILE A 127 -0.15 -8.67 -7.08
CA ILE A 127 -1.44 -8.14 -7.55
C ILE A 127 -2.39 -9.29 -7.96
N LYS A 128 -1.89 -10.30 -8.67
CA LYS A 128 -2.69 -11.49 -9.05
C LYS A 128 -3.17 -12.27 -7.81
N GLU A 129 -2.31 -12.39 -6.80
CA GLU A 129 -2.65 -13.02 -5.51
C GLU A 129 -3.75 -12.23 -4.77
N ILE A 130 -3.60 -10.90 -4.66
CA ILE A 130 -4.62 -10.02 -4.07
C ILE A 130 -5.96 -10.20 -4.80
N HIS A 131 -5.97 -10.15 -6.14
CA HIS A 131 -7.19 -10.34 -6.92
C HIS A 131 -7.85 -11.71 -6.69
N ALA A 132 -7.04 -12.79 -6.59
CA ALA A 132 -7.56 -14.11 -6.28
C ALA A 132 -8.23 -14.15 -4.90
N HIS A 133 -7.62 -13.56 -3.90
CA HIS A 133 -8.16 -13.45 -2.55
C HIS A 133 -9.42 -12.56 -2.48
N MET A 134 -9.46 -11.46 -3.23
CA MET A 134 -10.67 -10.63 -3.34
C MET A 134 -11.83 -11.41 -3.96
N LYS A 135 -11.57 -12.15 -5.04
CA LYS A 135 -12.58 -12.98 -5.72
C LYS A 135 -13.14 -14.07 -4.81
N ASN A 136 -12.30 -14.65 -3.95
CA ASN A 136 -12.66 -15.72 -3.02
C ASN A 136 -13.17 -15.20 -1.66
N ASN A 137 -13.31 -13.90 -1.47
CA ASN A 137 -13.65 -13.25 -0.19
C ASN A 137 -12.71 -13.62 0.96
N SER A 138 -11.44 -13.83 0.69
CA SER A 138 -10.41 -14.22 1.64
C SER A 138 -9.25 -13.22 1.76
N LEU A 139 -9.47 -11.96 1.33
CA LEU A 139 -8.42 -10.93 1.38
C LEU A 139 -7.90 -10.71 2.81
N ARG A 140 -8.79 -10.80 3.82
CA ARG A 140 -8.40 -10.70 5.23
C ARG A 140 -7.36 -11.75 5.62
N ASN A 141 -7.48 -12.99 5.15
CA ASN A 141 -6.53 -14.05 5.44
C ASN A 141 -5.13 -13.72 4.87
N LEU A 142 -5.08 -13.20 3.65
CA LEU A 142 -3.83 -12.74 3.04
C LEU A 142 -3.21 -11.59 3.83
N VAL A 143 -4.02 -10.63 4.29
CA VAL A 143 -3.57 -9.52 5.13
C VAL A 143 -2.95 -10.03 6.44
N GLU A 144 -3.57 -10.96 7.12
CA GLU A 144 -3.05 -11.55 8.36
C GLU A 144 -1.74 -12.29 8.12
N GLU A 145 -1.65 -13.08 7.06
CA GLU A 145 -0.44 -13.79 6.67
C GLU A 145 0.72 -12.81 6.41
N ARG A 146 0.49 -11.78 5.60
CA ARG A 146 1.52 -10.79 5.25
C ARG A 146 1.87 -9.86 6.41
N SER A 147 0.92 -9.58 7.31
CA SER A 147 1.17 -8.69 8.45
C SER A 147 2.21 -9.23 9.43
N GLY A 148 2.41 -10.53 9.50
CA GLY A 148 3.46 -11.13 10.33
C GLY A 148 4.89 -10.94 9.81
N THR A 149 5.08 -10.40 8.61
CA THR A 149 6.40 -10.34 7.97
C THR A 149 7.28 -9.20 8.45
N THR A 150 6.69 -8.07 8.86
CA THR A 150 7.43 -6.90 9.36
C THR A 150 6.76 -6.27 10.58
N PRO A 151 7.54 -5.62 11.49
CA PRO A 151 6.97 -4.91 12.65
C PRO A 151 5.98 -3.81 12.26
N GLN A 152 6.24 -3.11 11.17
CA GLN A 152 5.37 -2.03 10.66
C GLN A 152 4.05 -2.59 10.17
N ASN A 153 4.08 -3.68 9.42
CA ASN A 153 2.89 -4.30 8.84
C ASN A 153 1.96 -4.84 9.93
N ILE A 154 2.49 -5.58 10.91
CA ILE A 154 1.68 -6.07 12.04
C ILE A 154 1.14 -4.93 12.90
N SER A 155 1.92 -3.85 13.08
CA SER A 155 1.46 -2.67 13.81
C SER A 155 0.32 -1.97 13.07
N THR A 156 0.42 -1.86 11.74
CA THR A 156 -0.65 -1.31 10.89
C THR A 156 -1.94 -2.09 11.07
N LEU A 157 -1.88 -3.43 10.98
CA LEU A 157 -3.08 -4.27 11.15
C LEU A 157 -3.69 -4.11 12.55
N LYS A 158 -2.87 -4.16 13.61
CA LYS A 158 -3.36 -3.98 14.98
C LYS A 158 -4.01 -2.63 15.23
N ILE A 159 -3.43 -1.55 14.66
CA ILE A 159 -4.00 -0.21 14.78
C ILE A 159 -5.31 -0.13 14.00
N LEU A 160 -5.34 -0.63 12.78
CA LEU A 160 -6.52 -0.67 11.94
C LEU A 160 -7.68 -1.37 12.66
N ASP A 161 -7.47 -2.58 13.15
CA ASP A 161 -8.48 -3.36 13.89
C ASP A 161 -8.95 -2.64 15.16
N LYS A 162 -8.03 -2.01 15.89
CA LYS A 162 -8.37 -1.35 17.16
C LYS A 162 -9.10 -0.02 16.96
N THR A 163 -8.76 0.74 15.93
CA THR A 163 -9.20 2.14 15.80
C THR A 163 -10.19 2.38 14.68
N GLN A 164 -10.34 1.45 13.74
CA GLN A 164 -11.15 1.64 12.53
C GLN A 164 -12.17 0.49 12.31
N MET A 165 -12.65 -0.13 13.37
CA MET A 165 -13.60 -1.27 13.26
C MET A 165 -14.87 -0.89 12.49
N ASP A 166 -15.45 0.28 12.77
CA ASP A 166 -16.66 0.76 12.06
C ASP A 166 -16.39 0.96 10.56
N TYR A 167 -15.20 1.48 10.24
CA TYR A 167 -14.76 1.59 8.84
C TYR A 167 -14.65 0.22 8.16
N LEU A 168 -14.04 -0.74 8.84
CA LEU A 168 -13.88 -2.09 8.29
C LEU A 168 -15.24 -2.76 8.06
N LEU A 169 -16.19 -2.61 8.97
CA LEU A 169 -17.55 -3.14 8.83
C LEU A 169 -18.31 -2.53 7.64
N GLU A 170 -18.06 -1.25 7.34
CA GLU A 170 -18.73 -0.54 6.26
C GLU A 170 -18.08 -0.78 4.89
N TYR A 171 -16.75 -0.77 4.82
CA TYR A 171 -16.00 -0.71 3.56
C TYR A 171 -15.30 -2.01 3.17
N THR A 172 -15.20 -3.00 4.08
CA THR A 172 -14.50 -4.26 3.82
C THR A 172 -15.36 -5.48 4.17
N LYS A 173 -14.94 -6.64 3.65
CA LYS A 173 -15.43 -7.92 4.14
C LYS A 173 -14.43 -8.44 5.17
N LEU A 174 -14.85 -8.53 6.43
CA LEU A 174 -14.00 -8.98 7.52
C LEU A 174 -13.65 -10.48 7.45
N PHE A 175 -14.56 -11.28 6.88
CA PHE A 175 -14.45 -12.73 6.76
C PHE A 175 -14.95 -13.22 5.40
#